data_dee8596d89f008d90cd13878fe00ccaa
#
_entry.id   dee8596d89f008d90cd13878fe00ccaa
#
_cell.length_a   1.000
_cell.length_b   1.000
_cell.length_c   1.000
_cell.angle_alpha   90.00
_cell.angle_beta   90.00
_cell.angle_gamma   90.00
#
_symmetry.space_group_name_H-M   'P 1'
#
loop_
_entity.id
_entity.type
_entity.pdbx_description
1 polymer ?
#
loop_
_entity_poly.entity_id
_entity_poly.type
_entity_poly.pdbx_seq_one_letter_code
_entity_poly.pdbx_strand_id
1 'polypeptide(L)'
;MNITKILNRIGYVGPLHVNLKVLSNLQHAYLCTVPFENLDIHANVKIILDEDLFYKKIVENNRGGFCYESNSLFYELLKEIGFDVSIIAARMMISDGISPGYSHMALLVKLEEDYLVDVGNGQSVRDPMPITGDVISHSEGIRYKVGEYGHNEFALFHREDNTEWSPRFVFSTARRHLEEFKVMCHYHQTSSDSVFTKQRLCTLATAKGRLTLIDNTFTINDDGEINTESVDSVEQMQEILQNHFKIKMHISDYS
;
A
#
# COMPACT_ATOMS: atom_id res chain seq x y z
N MET A 1 -6.96 -1.32 -19.73
CA MET A 1 -7.19 -0.29 -18.66
C MET A 1 -7.35 1.11 -19.23
N ASN A 2 -8.03 2.03 -18.52
CA ASN A 2 -8.21 3.43 -18.93
C ASN A 2 -7.44 4.34 -17.96
N ILE A 3 -6.31 4.89 -18.42
CA ILE A 3 -5.42 5.73 -17.61
C ILE A 3 -6.13 6.98 -17.07
N THR A 4 -6.99 7.62 -17.87
CA THR A 4 -7.74 8.81 -17.43
C THR A 4 -8.65 8.50 -16.25
N LYS A 5 -9.29 7.33 -16.23
CA LYS A 5 -10.11 6.92 -15.10
C LYS A 5 -9.25 6.63 -13.85
N ILE A 6 -8.04 6.05 -14.01
CA ILE A 6 -7.11 5.85 -12.89
C ILE A 6 -6.67 7.20 -12.32
N LEU A 7 -6.26 8.14 -13.17
CA LEU A 7 -5.85 9.49 -12.74
C LEU A 7 -6.98 10.22 -12.03
N ASN A 8 -8.20 10.13 -12.53
CA ASN A 8 -9.39 10.69 -11.88
C ASN A 8 -9.64 10.03 -10.52
N ARG A 9 -9.49 8.68 -10.42
CA ARG A 9 -9.67 7.93 -9.18
C ARG A 9 -8.70 8.38 -8.09
N ILE A 10 -7.43 8.63 -8.44
CA ILE A 10 -6.42 9.11 -7.50
C ILE A 10 -6.41 10.64 -7.35
N GLY A 11 -7.30 11.36 -8.05
CA GLY A 11 -7.40 12.82 -7.96
C GLY A 11 -6.17 13.57 -8.52
N TYR A 12 -5.40 12.93 -9.40
CA TYR A 12 -4.21 13.56 -9.97
C TYR A 12 -4.56 14.47 -11.16
N VAL A 13 -4.19 15.72 -11.03
CA VAL A 13 -4.31 16.74 -12.08
C VAL A 13 -2.92 17.36 -12.27
N GLY A 14 -2.24 16.98 -13.34
CA GLY A 14 -0.90 17.47 -13.62
C GLY A 14 -0.30 16.90 -14.90
N PRO A 15 0.91 17.33 -15.28
CA PRO A 15 1.61 16.79 -16.43
C PRO A 15 2.00 15.33 -16.20
N LEU A 16 2.13 14.55 -17.29
CA LEU A 16 2.52 13.14 -17.28
C LEU A 16 3.93 12.95 -17.87
N HIS A 17 4.89 13.76 -17.39
CA HIS A 17 6.29 13.60 -17.79
C HIS A 17 6.99 12.54 -16.95
N VAL A 18 7.88 11.76 -17.57
CA VAL A 18 8.72 10.77 -16.88
C VAL A 18 9.83 11.49 -16.13
N ASN A 19 9.61 11.78 -14.85
CA ASN A 19 10.59 12.36 -13.93
C ASN A 19 10.19 12.12 -12.47
N LEU A 20 11.13 12.32 -11.55
CA LEU A 20 10.93 12.08 -10.12
C LEU A 20 9.77 12.90 -9.52
N LYS A 21 9.61 14.17 -9.95
CA LYS A 21 8.55 15.03 -9.42
C LYS A 21 7.15 14.51 -9.76
N VAL A 22 6.94 14.03 -10.98
CA VAL A 22 5.67 13.43 -11.39
C VAL A 22 5.46 12.09 -10.68
N LEU A 23 6.48 11.27 -10.56
CA LEU A 23 6.42 10.00 -9.82
C LEU A 23 6.00 10.22 -8.35
N SER A 24 6.64 11.16 -7.65
CA SER A 24 6.31 11.51 -6.26
C SER A 24 4.87 12.02 -6.14
N ASN A 25 4.43 12.90 -7.05
CA ASN A 25 3.06 13.41 -7.02
C ASN A 25 2.02 12.31 -7.28
N LEU A 26 2.29 11.38 -8.19
CA LEU A 26 1.40 10.23 -8.47
C LEU A 26 1.32 9.29 -7.28
N GLN A 27 2.47 8.94 -6.66
CA GLN A 27 2.51 8.11 -5.46
C GLN A 27 1.74 8.74 -4.30
N HIS A 28 1.97 10.03 -4.05
CA HIS A 28 1.26 10.77 -3.00
C HIS A 28 -0.24 10.84 -3.28
N ALA A 29 -0.65 11.14 -4.52
CA ALA A 29 -2.06 11.17 -4.91
C ALA A 29 -2.73 9.81 -4.68
N TYR A 30 -2.07 8.71 -5.06
CA TYR A 30 -2.57 7.35 -4.83
C TYR A 30 -2.75 7.08 -3.34
N LEU A 31 -1.73 7.28 -2.53
CA LEU A 31 -1.74 6.99 -1.09
C LEU A 31 -2.80 7.79 -0.32
N CYS A 32 -3.11 9.02 -0.78
CA CYS A 32 -4.11 9.88 -0.14
C CYS A 32 -5.54 9.67 -0.63
N THR A 33 -5.77 8.79 -1.61
CA THR A 33 -7.11 8.59 -2.20
C THR A 33 -7.55 7.14 -2.27
N VAL A 34 -6.61 6.19 -2.36
CA VAL A 34 -6.90 4.76 -2.44
C VAL A 34 -6.56 4.10 -1.11
N PRO A 35 -7.54 3.63 -0.35
CA PRO A 35 -7.28 2.97 0.93
C PRO A 35 -6.49 1.67 0.73
N PHE A 36 -5.58 1.38 1.68
CA PHE A 36 -5.09 0.03 1.87
C PHE A 36 -6.12 -0.75 2.68
N GLU A 37 -6.66 -1.85 2.14
CA GLU A 37 -7.71 -2.61 2.81
C GLU A 37 -7.69 -4.10 2.47
N ASN A 38 -8.20 -4.91 3.40
CA ASN A 38 -8.37 -6.36 3.26
C ASN A 38 -9.83 -6.82 3.43
N LEU A 39 -10.78 -5.94 3.19
CA LEU A 39 -12.20 -6.18 3.47
C LEU A 39 -12.79 -7.37 2.71
N ASP A 40 -12.31 -7.63 1.48
CA ASP A 40 -12.74 -8.78 0.67
C ASP A 40 -12.40 -10.11 1.35
N ILE A 41 -11.28 -10.20 2.07
CA ILE A 41 -10.89 -11.41 2.82
C ILE A 41 -11.95 -11.71 3.90
N HIS A 42 -12.37 -10.67 4.64
CA HIS A 42 -13.38 -10.81 5.70
C HIS A 42 -14.81 -10.95 5.17
N ALA A 43 -15.07 -10.53 3.94
CA ALA A 43 -16.32 -10.76 3.22
C ALA A 43 -16.34 -12.11 2.46
N ASN A 44 -15.31 -12.96 2.62
CA ASN A 44 -15.12 -14.21 1.87
C ASN A 44 -15.14 -14.03 0.34
N VAL A 45 -14.77 -12.86 -0.16
CA VAL A 45 -14.61 -12.57 -1.58
C VAL A 45 -13.19 -12.89 -1.99
N LYS A 46 -13.02 -13.86 -2.89
CA LYS A 46 -11.71 -14.29 -3.34
C LYS A 46 -11.00 -13.21 -4.16
N ILE A 47 -9.81 -12.84 -3.74
CA ILE A 47 -8.91 -11.97 -4.50
C ILE A 47 -8.12 -12.83 -5.50
N ILE A 48 -8.27 -12.54 -6.78
CA ILE A 48 -7.58 -13.19 -7.89
C ILE A 48 -6.56 -12.20 -8.43
N LEU A 49 -5.31 -12.63 -8.64
CA LEU A 49 -4.26 -11.79 -9.23
C LEU A 49 -4.53 -11.59 -10.72
N ASP A 50 -5.29 -10.52 -11.02
CA ASP A 50 -5.73 -10.15 -12.35
C ASP A 50 -5.89 -8.62 -12.41
N GLU A 51 -5.19 -7.98 -13.33
CA GLU A 51 -5.13 -6.52 -13.41
C GLU A 51 -6.49 -5.89 -13.77
N ASP A 52 -7.34 -6.58 -14.54
CA ASP A 52 -8.69 -6.08 -14.88
C ASP A 52 -9.62 -6.14 -13.67
N LEU A 53 -9.47 -7.17 -12.82
CA LEU A 53 -10.21 -7.26 -11.55
C LEU A 53 -9.77 -6.19 -10.56
N PHE A 54 -8.47 -5.90 -10.47
CA PHE A 54 -7.96 -4.81 -9.64
C PHE A 54 -8.46 -3.45 -10.12
N TYR A 55 -8.42 -3.21 -11.44
CA TYR A 55 -8.96 -1.99 -12.03
C TYR A 55 -10.46 -1.85 -11.72
N LYS A 56 -11.25 -2.90 -11.90
CA LYS A 56 -12.68 -2.89 -11.60
C LYS A 56 -12.94 -2.57 -10.11
N LYS A 57 -12.21 -3.23 -9.20
CA LYS A 57 -12.35 -3.01 -7.76
C LYS A 57 -11.97 -1.59 -7.36
N ILE A 58 -10.75 -1.16 -7.69
CA ILE A 58 -10.18 0.08 -7.16
C ILE A 58 -10.74 1.30 -7.91
N VAL A 59 -10.86 1.22 -9.25
CA VAL A 59 -11.23 2.37 -10.07
C VAL A 59 -12.75 2.48 -10.28
N GLU A 60 -13.40 1.37 -10.68
CA GLU A 60 -14.83 1.42 -11.03
C GLU A 60 -15.73 1.33 -9.79
N ASN A 61 -15.35 0.48 -8.81
CA ASN A 61 -16.12 0.29 -7.57
C ASN A 61 -15.65 1.20 -6.43
N ASN A 62 -14.65 2.08 -6.68
CA ASN A 62 -14.13 3.03 -5.70
C ASN A 62 -13.65 2.37 -4.38
N ARG A 63 -13.18 1.11 -4.46
CA ARG A 63 -12.61 0.36 -3.35
C ARG A 63 -11.13 0.68 -3.15
N GLY A 64 -10.52 0.09 -2.16
CA GLY A 64 -9.09 -0.02 -1.99
C GLY A 64 -8.55 -1.39 -2.40
N GLY A 65 -7.38 -1.73 -1.88
CA GLY A 65 -6.78 -3.05 -2.05
C GLY A 65 -5.57 -3.22 -1.15
N PHE A 66 -5.06 -4.44 -1.05
CA PHE A 66 -3.80 -4.69 -0.36
C PHE A 66 -2.60 -4.66 -1.33
N CYS A 67 -1.41 -5.07 -0.91
CA CYS A 67 -0.16 -4.81 -1.64
C CYS A 67 -0.19 -5.27 -3.11
N TYR A 68 -0.71 -6.46 -3.40
CA TYR A 68 -0.71 -7.00 -4.76
C TYR A 68 -1.66 -6.23 -5.68
N GLU A 69 -2.82 -5.82 -5.19
CA GLU A 69 -3.83 -5.09 -5.95
C GLU A 69 -3.37 -3.65 -6.23
N SER A 70 -2.93 -2.94 -5.18
CA SER A 70 -2.55 -1.54 -5.26
C SER A 70 -1.28 -1.33 -6.09
N ASN A 71 -0.21 -2.10 -5.81
CA ASN A 71 1.03 -1.95 -6.56
C ASN A 71 0.91 -2.45 -8.01
N SER A 72 0.08 -3.46 -8.31
CA SER A 72 -0.18 -3.86 -9.70
C SER A 72 -0.90 -2.78 -10.49
N LEU A 73 -1.96 -2.17 -9.92
CA LEU A 73 -2.66 -1.08 -10.59
C LEU A 73 -1.74 0.13 -10.82
N PHE A 74 -0.90 0.44 -9.84
CA PHE A 74 0.05 1.55 -9.93
C PHE A 74 1.18 1.25 -10.93
N TYR A 75 1.65 0.00 -11.00
CA TYR A 75 2.57 -0.48 -12.02
C TYR A 75 2.04 -0.22 -13.44
N GLU A 76 0.79 -0.61 -13.71
CA GLU A 76 0.18 -0.39 -15.02
C GLU A 76 0.00 1.10 -15.34
N LEU A 77 -0.35 1.92 -14.35
CA LEU A 77 -0.42 3.38 -14.52
C LEU A 77 0.94 3.95 -14.92
N LEU A 78 2.01 3.61 -14.20
CA LEU A 78 3.35 4.11 -14.45
C LEU A 78 3.88 3.65 -15.81
N LYS A 79 3.64 2.40 -16.16
CA LYS A 79 4.02 1.82 -17.46
C LYS A 79 3.33 2.53 -18.63
N GLU A 80 2.03 2.80 -18.53
CA GLU A 80 1.27 3.54 -19.57
C GLU A 80 1.73 5.00 -19.72
N ILE A 81 2.22 5.62 -18.64
CA ILE A 81 2.83 6.96 -18.70
C ILE A 81 4.21 6.91 -19.38
N GLY A 82 4.88 5.75 -19.37
CA GLY A 82 6.18 5.53 -20.00
C GLY A 82 7.35 5.42 -19.02
N PHE A 83 7.11 5.23 -17.72
CA PHE A 83 8.18 4.94 -16.76
C PHE A 83 8.78 3.54 -16.99
N ASP A 84 10.10 3.39 -16.83
CA ASP A 84 10.75 2.08 -16.72
C ASP A 84 10.51 1.56 -15.30
N VAL A 85 9.46 0.78 -15.15
CA VAL A 85 8.98 0.25 -13.87
C VAL A 85 9.02 -1.27 -13.85
N SER A 86 9.33 -1.86 -12.70
CA SER A 86 9.36 -3.30 -12.48
C SER A 86 8.64 -3.65 -11.18
N ILE A 87 7.93 -4.75 -11.18
CA ILE A 87 7.46 -5.39 -9.95
C ILE A 87 8.65 -6.06 -9.26
N ILE A 88 8.77 -5.89 -7.95
CA ILE A 88 9.75 -6.55 -7.10
C ILE A 88 9.08 -7.25 -5.92
N ALA A 89 9.72 -8.31 -5.43
CA ALA A 89 9.25 -9.03 -4.25
C ALA A 89 9.97 -8.57 -3.00
N ALA A 90 9.22 -8.44 -1.93
CA ALA A 90 9.72 -8.09 -0.61
C ALA A 90 9.26 -9.09 0.47
N ARG A 91 9.93 -9.06 1.61
CA ARG A 91 9.66 -9.85 2.81
C ARG A 91 9.48 -8.90 3.98
N MET A 92 8.31 -8.89 4.58
CA MET A 92 8.01 -8.04 5.73
C MET A 92 8.77 -8.50 6.97
N MET A 93 9.21 -7.55 7.80
CA MET A 93 9.63 -7.87 9.16
C MET A 93 8.40 -8.19 10.01
N ILE A 94 8.46 -9.29 10.73
CA ILE A 94 7.41 -9.76 11.64
C ILE A 94 8.03 -10.02 13.02
N SER A 95 7.20 -10.25 14.04
CA SER A 95 7.68 -10.49 15.42
C SER A 95 8.72 -11.60 15.52
N ASP A 96 8.59 -12.64 14.70
CA ASP A 96 9.42 -13.83 14.74
C ASP A 96 10.52 -13.85 13.67
N GLY A 97 10.86 -12.67 13.10
CA GLY A 97 11.93 -12.52 12.12
C GLY A 97 11.47 -11.93 10.79
N ILE A 98 11.76 -12.61 9.68
CA ILE A 98 11.40 -12.18 8.33
C ILE A 98 10.35 -13.13 7.77
N SER A 99 9.28 -12.57 7.20
CA SER A 99 8.21 -13.33 6.54
C SER A 99 8.71 -14.12 5.32
N PRO A 100 7.98 -15.13 4.85
CA PRO A 100 8.31 -15.84 3.61
C PRO A 100 8.48 -14.92 2.40
N GLY A 101 9.18 -15.39 1.38
CA GLY A 101 9.33 -14.70 0.11
C GLY A 101 7.99 -14.35 -0.53
N TYR A 102 7.94 -13.23 -1.25
CA TYR A 102 6.73 -12.74 -1.92
C TYR A 102 5.59 -12.29 -0.98
N SER A 103 5.85 -12.15 0.32
CA SER A 103 4.82 -11.69 1.28
C SER A 103 4.43 -10.23 1.10
N HIS A 104 5.22 -9.46 0.37
CA HIS A 104 4.91 -8.10 -0.02
C HIS A 104 5.35 -7.86 -1.46
N MET A 105 4.59 -7.06 -2.19
CA MET A 105 4.89 -6.56 -3.51
C MET A 105 5.20 -5.08 -3.42
N ALA A 106 6.29 -4.64 -4.05
CA ALA A 106 6.62 -3.24 -4.25
C ALA A 106 7.07 -3.01 -5.70
N LEU A 107 7.43 -1.81 -6.05
CA LEU A 107 7.88 -1.44 -7.39
C LEU A 107 9.29 -0.85 -7.34
N LEU A 108 10.03 -1.08 -8.41
CA LEU A 108 11.28 -0.40 -8.69
C LEU A 108 11.11 0.44 -9.95
N VAL A 109 11.35 1.75 -9.85
CA VAL A 109 11.27 2.68 -10.97
C VAL A 109 12.66 3.20 -11.28
N LYS A 110 13.08 3.05 -12.54
CA LYS A 110 14.37 3.52 -13.01
C LYS A 110 14.22 4.90 -13.63
N LEU A 111 14.98 5.85 -13.09
CA LEU A 111 15.16 7.20 -13.64
C LEU A 111 16.67 7.45 -13.83
N GLU A 112 17.22 8.53 -13.25
CA GLU A 112 18.70 8.73 -13.18
C GLU A 112 19.34 7.73 -12.23
N GLU A 113 18.59 7.28 -11.24
CA GLU A 113 18.89 6.17 -10.32
C GLU A 113 17.64 5.32 -10.11
N ASP A 114 17.75 4.21 -9.40
CA ASP A 114 16.64 3.31 -9.10
C ASP A 114 15.90 3.78 -7.84
N TYR A 115 14.57 3.82 -7.90
CA TYR A 115 13.69 4.23 -6.79
C TYR A 115 12.79 3.09 -6.35
N LEU A 116 12.78 2.80 -5.04
CA LEU A 116 11.73 2.02 -4.41
C LEU A 116 10.44 2.85 -4.38
N VAL A 117 9.37 2.28 -4.88
CA VAL A 117 8.02 2.87 -4.93
C VAL A 117 7.04 1.87 -4.33
N ASP A 118 6.20 2.32 -3.40
CA ASP A 118 5.25 1.43 -2.73
C ASP A 118 3.96 2.18 -2.37
N VAL A 119 2.85 1.78 -2.98
CA VAL A 119 1.50 2.28 -2.68
C VAL A 119 0.62 1.21 -2.02
N GLY A 120 1.18 0.04 -1.76
CA GLY A 120 0.49 -1.13 -1.22
C GLY A 120 0.89 -1.49 0.22
N ASN A 121 1.33 -0.52 1.01
CA ASN A 121 1.69 -0.73 2.42
C ASN A 121 0.87 0.23 3.29
N GLY A 122 0.10 -0.31 4.22
CA GLY A 122 -0.86 0.45 5.02
C GLY A 122 -0.30 1.73 5.64
N GLN A 123 0.87 1.65 6.28
CA GLN A 123 1.63 2.82 6.76
C GLN A 123 3.08 2.68 6.31
N SER A 124 3.55 3.59 5.49
CA SER A 124 4.92 3.56 4.95
C SER A 124 5.35 4.94 4.47
N VAL A 125 6.54 5.00 3.89
CA VAL A 125 7.06 6.20 3.23
C VAL A 125 6.12 6.63 2.08
N ARG A 126 5.94 7.95 1.97
CA ARG A 126 5.02 8.53 0.96
C ARG A 126 5.72 8.96 -0.31
N ASP A 127 7.04 9.04 -0.29
CA ASP A 127 7.86 9.45 -1.43
C ASP A 127 8.58 8.25 -2.06
N PRO A 128 8.87 8.30 -3.36
CA PRO A 128 9.82 7.39 -3.97
C PRO A 128 11.18 7.49 -3.26
N MET A 129 11.75 6.35 -2.86
CA MET A 129 13.02 6.32 -2.13
C MET A 129 14.13 5.83 -3.05
N PRO A 130 15.21 6.61 -3.25
CA PRO A 130 16.37 6.11 -3.97
C PRO A 130 16.95 4.91 -3.23
N ILE A 131 17.37 3.88 -3.97
CA ILE A 131 17.94 2.67 -3.36
C ILE A 131 19.42 2.86 -2.99
N THR A 132 20.02 3.95 -3.44
CA THR A 132 21.39 4.35 -3.13
C THR A 132 21.42 5.71 -2.41
N GLY A 133 22.43 5.89 -1.57
CA GLY A 133 22.61 7.15 -0.84
C GLY A 133 21.93 7.18 0.53
N ASP A 134 22.12 8.29 1.24
CA ASP A 134 21.63 8.50 2.61
C ASP A 134 20.39 9.40 2.66
N VAL A 135 19.49 9.25 1.68
CA VAL A 135 18.26 10.06 1.64
C VAL A 135 17.30 9.59 2.74
N ILE A 136 16.85 10.55 3.55
CA ILE A 136 15.86 10.31 4.60
C ILE A 136 14.58 11.04 4.22
N SER A 137 13.47 10.29 4.10
CA SER A 137 12.12 10.83 3.99
C SER A 137 11.42 10.81 5.35
N HIS A 138 10.49 11.75 5.55
CA HIS A 138 9.69 11.88 6.76
C HIS A 138 8.22 11.72 6.42
N SER A 139 7.55 10.82 7.14
CA SER A 139 6.14 10.58 6.96
C SER A 139 5.49 10.21 8.29
N GLU A 140 4.48 10.96 8.72
CA GLU A 140 3.70 10.70 9.94
C GLU A 140 4.56 10.55 11.22
N GLY A 141 5.59 11.39 11.38
CA GLY A 141 6.52 11.32 12.54
C GLY A 141 7.58 10.22 12.43
N ILE A 142 7.54 9.42 11.38
CA ILE A 142 8.49 8.33 11.14
C ILE A 142 9.51 8.77 10.09
N ARG A 143 10.77 8.43 10.31
CA ARG A 143 11.84 8.61 9.33
C ARG A 143 12.10 7.30 8.59
N TYR A 144 12.32 7.41 7.28
CA TYR A 144 12.56 6.28 6.39
C TYR A 144 13.84 6.48 5.61
N LYS A 145 14.57 5.40 5.37
CA LYS A 145 15.68 5.34 4.41
C LYS A 145 15.75 3.96 3.78
N VAL A 146 16.32 3.87 2.59
CA VAL A 146 16.73 2.60 2.00
C VAL A 146 18.21 2.40 2.24
N GLY A 147 18.63 1.17 2.42
CA GLY A 147 20.04 0.80 2.60
C GLY A 147 20.26 -0.68 2.33
N GLU A 148 21.53 -1.08 2.21
CA GLU A 148 21.93 -2.47 2.04
C GLU A 148 21.52 -3.32 3.24
N TYR A 149 21.08 -4.55 2.98
CA TYR A 149 20.66 -5.52 4.00
C TYR A 149 21.25 -6.91 3.76
N GLY A 150 22.47 -7.03 3.44
CA GLY A 150 23.13 -8.30 3.14
C GLY A 150 23.46 -8.46 1.66
N HIS A 151 23.66 -9.67 1.22
CA HIS A 151 24.18 -9.92 -0.14
C HIS A 151 23.10 -9.69 -1.20
N ASN A 152 23.24 -8.64 -2.02
CA ASN A 152 22.30 -8.27 -3.08
C ASN A 152 20.85 -7.97 -2.62
N GLU A 153 20.66 -7.62 -1.37
CA GLU A 153 19.37 -7.22 -0.82
C GLU A 153 19.45 -5.82 -0.21
N PHE A 154 18.33 -5.13 -0.25
CA PHE A 154 18.10 -3.83 0.36
C PHE A 154 16.99 -3.93 1.39
N ALA A 155 16.94 -2.98 2.30
CA ALA A 155 15.79 -2.83 3.18
C ALA A 155 15.28 -1.39 3.19
N LEU A 156 13.96 -1.25 3.31
CA LEU A 156 13.37 -0.02 3.79
C LEU A 156 13.51 -0.03 5.31
N PHE A 157 14.33 0.86 5.83
CA PHE A 157 14.48 1.09 7.26
C PHE A 157 13.54 2.20 7.71
N HIS A 158 13.09 2.09 8.94
CA HIS A 158 12.31 3.12 9.61
C HIS A 158 12.82 3.36 11.02
N ARG A 159 12.55 4.55 11.55
CA ARG A 159 12.70 4.86 12.97
C ARG A 159 11.75 5.97 13.39
N GLU A 160 11.27 5.88 14.61
CA GLU A 160 10.63 6.97 15.33
C GLU A 160 11.69 7.81 16.05
N ASP A 161 11.31 8.97 16.58
CA ASP A 161 12.24 9.80 17.36
C ASP A 161 12.75 9.02 18.57
N ASN A 162 14.05 9.13 18.83
CA ASN A 162 14.78 8.45 19.90
C ASN A 162 14.82 6.91 19.82
N THR A 163 14.51 6.31 18.66
CA THR A 163 14.70 4.87 18.43
C THR A 163 15.86 4.62 17.47
N GLU A 164 16.33 3.38 17.43
CA GLU A 164 17.32 2.93 16.45
C GLU A 164 16.64 2.60 15.10
N TRP A 165 17.44 2.62 14.02
CA TRP A 165 16.97 2.18 12.72
C TRP A 165 16.64 0.69 12.74
N SER A 166 15.43 0.33 12.34
CA SER A 166 15.00 -1.06 12.17
C SER A 166 14.46 -1.29 10.75
N PRO A 167 14.72 -2.46 10.14
CA PRO A 167 14.16 -2.78 8.84
C PRO A 167 12.64 -2.97 8.96
N ARG A 168 11.90 -2.46 7.99
CA ARG A 168 10.45 -2.65 7.85
C ARG A 168 10.16 -3.81 6.91
N PHE A 169 10.83 -3.85 5.78
CA PHE A 169 10.84 -4.98 4.85
C PHE A 169 12.16 -5.04 4.07
N VAL A 170 12.49 -6.23 3.60
CA VAL A 170 13.68 -6.52 2.82
C VAL A 170 13.27 -6.88 1.39
N PHE A 171 13.99 -6.41 0.40
CA PHE A 171 13.69 -6.64 -1.01
C PHE A 171 14.96 -6.83 -1.85
N SER A 172 14.79 -7.44 -3.02
CA SER A 172 15.82 -7.45 -4.07
C SER A 172 15.32 -6.66 -5.28
N THR A 173 16.24 -6.18 -6.12
CA THR A 173 15.92 -5.45 -7.35
C THR A 173 15.56 -6.37 -8.52
N ALA A 174 15.51 -7.67 -8.30
CA ALA A 174 15.16 -8.65 -9.33
C ALA A 174 13.70 -8.47 -9.77
N ARG A 175 13.51 -8.28 -11.08
CA ARG A 175 12.18 -8.20 -11.71
C ARG A 175 11.36 -9.46 -11.42
N ARG A 176 10.09 -9.28 -11.12
CA ARG A 176 9.11 -10.33 -10.87
C ARG A 176 7.88 -10.17 -11.75
N HIS A 177 7.11 -11.24 -11.86
CA HIS A 177 5.82 -11.26 -12.54
C HIS A 177 4.70 -11.43 -11.50
N LEU A 178 3.53 -10.89 -11.79
CA LEU A 178 2.39 -10.93 -10.87
C LEU A 178 2.02 -12.36 -10.44
N GLU A 179 2.13 -13.31 -11.34
CA GLU A 179 1.81 -14.73 -11.10
C GLU A 179 2.70 -15.39 -10.04
N GLU A 180 3.92 -14.90 -9.84
CA GLU A 180 4.84 -15.41 -8.81
C GLU A 180 4.34 -15.19 -7.39
N PHE A 181 3.44 -14.22 -7.18
CA PHE A 181 2.84 -13.90 -5.88
C PHE A 181 1.61 -14.75 -5.54
N LYS A 182 1.14 -15.61 -6.45
CA LYS A 182 -0.10 -16.37 -6.31
C LYS A 182 -0.18 -17.21 -5.04
N VAL A 183 0.92 -17.86 -4.67
CA VAL A 183 0.99 -18.72 -3.47
C VAL A 183 0.82 -17.88 -2.21
N MET A 184 1.53 -16.75 -2.12
CA MET A 184 1.45 -15.88 -0.95
C MET A 184 0.14 -15.08 -0.91
N CYS A 185 -0.40 -14.69 -2.04
CA CYS A 185 -1.73 -14.10 -2.11
C CYS A 185 -2.80 -15.06 -1.57
N HIS A 186 -2.71 -16.35 -1.91
CA HIS A 186 -3.59 -17.37 -1.34
C HIS A 186 -3.38 -17.53 0.17
N TYR A 187 -2.12 -17.61 0.63
CA TYR A 187 -1.79 -17.69 2.06
C TYR A 187 -2.41 -16.51 2.83
N HIS A 188 -2.26 -15.28 2.33
CA HIS A 188 -2.80 -14.10 2.99
C HIS A 188 -4.32 -14.10 3.13
N GLN A 189 -5.03 -14.79 2.24
CA GLN A 189 -6.48 -14.87 2.25
C GLN A 189 -7.03 -16.02 3.09
N THR A 190 -6.22 -17.07 3.35
CA THR A 190 -6.79 -18.34 3.85
C THR A 190 -6.07 -18.90 5.08
N SER A 191 -4.81 -18.52 5.33
CA SER A 191 -4.06 -19.04 6.48
C SER A 191 -4.51 -18.37 7.77
N SER A 192 -4.77 -19.18 8.80
CA SER A 192 -5.01 -18.69 10.17
C SER A 192 -3.81 -17.95 10.77
N ASP A 193 -2.61 -18.09 10.17
CA ASP A 193 -1.40 -17.40 10.63
C ASP A 193 -1.20 -16.03 9.96
N SER A 194 -1.97 -15.75 8.89
CA SER A 194 -1.94 -14.46 8.22
C SER A 194 -2.55 -13.36 9.10
N VAL A 195 -1.87 -12.22 9.18
CA VAL A 195 -2.42 -11.03 9.84
C VAL A 195 -3.70 -10.54 9.15
N PHE A 196 -3.83 -10.78 7.84
CA PHE A 196 -4.98 -10.33 7.05
C PHE A 196 -6.24 -11.16 7.29
N THR A 197 -6.13 -12.39 7.76
CA THR A 197 -7.30 -13.20 8.17
C THR A 197 -7.67 -12.98 9.64
N LYS A 198 -6.70 -12.53 10.45
CA LYS A 198 -6.90 -12.29 11.89
C LYS A 198 -7.52 -10.93 12.17
N GLN A 199 -7.27 -9.94 11.32
CA GLN A 199 -7.62 -8.56 11.59
C GLN A 199 -8.16 -7.88 10.33
N ARG A 200 -9.34 -7.30 10.43
CA ARG A 200 -9.91 -6.45 9.39
C ARG A 200 -9.27 -5.07 9.45
N LEU A 201 -8.78 -4.59 8.32
CA LEU A 201 -8.04 -3.35 8.21
C LEU A 201 -8.52 -2.54 7.02
N CYS A 202 -8.78 -1.25 7.25
CA CYS A 202 -8.89 -0.24 6.20
C CYS A 202 -8.15 1.01 6.67
N THR A 203 -7.14 1.46 5.92
CA THR A 203 -6.35 2.64 6.30
C THR A 203 -6.06 3.51 5.10
N LEU A 204 -6.04 4.83 5.30
CA LEU A 204 -5.86 5.84 4.27
C LEU A 204 -4.96 6.96 4.78
N ALA A 205 -3.94 7.31 4.03
CA ALA A 205 -3.15 8.50 4.32
C ALA A 205 -3.97 9.79 4.06
N THR A 206 -3.78 10.79 4.89
CA THR A 206 -4.31 12.14 4.69
C THR A 206 -3.14 13.13 4.50
N ALA A 207 -3.42 14.37 4.17
CA ALA A 207 -2.37 15.37 3.99
C ALA A 207 -1.49 15.53 5.24
N LYS A 208 -2.03 15.32 6.45
CA LYS A 208 -1.34 15.57 7.71
C LYS A 208 -1.14 14.32 8.58
N GLY A 209 -1.79 13.21 8.25
CA GLY A 209 -1.74 12.02 9.08
C GLY A 209 -2.45 10.83 8.43
N ARG A 210 -3.38 10.19 9.14
CA ARG A 210 -3.96 8.92 8.70
C ARG A 210 -5.32 8.66 9.31
N LEU A 211 -6.18 8.03 8.54
CA LEU A 211 -7.40 7.39 8.99
C LEU A 211 -7.17 5.88 9.05
N THR A 212 -7.58 5.23 10.12
CA THR A 212 -7.40 3.78 10.27
C THR A 212 -8.62 3.16 10.94
N LEU A 213 -9.23 2.18 10.30
CA LEU A 213 -10.25 1.32 10.87
C LEU A 213 -9.66 -0.09 11.01
N ILE A 214 -9.52 -0.54 12.25
CA ILE A 214 -9.06 -1.89 12.58
C ILE A 214 -10.15 -2.56 13.40
N ASP A 215 -10.70 -3.65 12.87
CA ASP A 215 -11.84 -4.35 13.47
C ASP A 215 -12.96 -3.37 13.86
N ASN A 216 -13.15 -3.14 15.15
CA ASN A 216 -14.18 -2.25 15.69
C ASN A 216 -13.60 -0.96 16.29
N THR A 217 -12.42 -0.54 15.82
CA THR A 217 -11.76 0.69 16.31
C THR A 217 -11.44 1.61 15.14
N PHE A 218 -12.00 2.81 15.15
CA PHE A 218 -11.67 3.85 14.18
C PHE A 218 -10.78 4.91 14.81
N THR A 219 -9.66 5.19 14.17
CA THR A 219 -8.66 6.16 14.63
C THR A 219 -8.40 7.21 13.56
N ILE A 220 -8.41 8.46 13.98
CA ILE A 220 -7.98 9.62 13.19
C ILE A 220 -6.68 10.13 13.82
N ASN A 221 -5.61 10.13 13.07
CA ASN A 221 -4.39 10.85 13.39
C ASN A 221 -4.32 12.09 12.48
N ASP A 222 -4.38 13.27 13.06
CA ASP A 222 -4.24 14.56 12.36
C ASP A 222 -3.06 15.31 12.97
N ASP A 223 -1.92 15.28 12.28
CA ASP A 223 -0.68 15.95 12.68
C ASP A 223 -0.17 15.55 14.10
N GLY A 224 -0.37 14.28 14.44
CA GLY A 224 0.01 13.72 15.75
C GLY A 224 -1.08 13.81 16.82
N GLU A 225 -2.16 14.51 16.58
CA GLU A 225 -3.35 14.47 17.43
C GLU A 225 -4.17 13.21 17.09
N ILE A 226 -4.26 12.29 18.06
CA ILE A 226 -4.89 10.98 17.86
C ILE A 226 -6.25 10.96 18.56
N ASN A 227 -7.30 10.78 17.76
CA ASN A 227 -8.67 10.57 18.21
C ASN A 227 -9.11 9.15 17.85
N THR A 228 -9.62 8.40 18.83
CA THR A 228 -10.07 7.02 18.64
C THR A 228 -11.49 6.84 19.14
N GLU A 229 -12.32 6.14 18.36
CA GLU A 229 -13.69 5.78 18.71
C GLU A 229 -13.96 4.30 18.52
N SER A 230 -14.87 3.74 19.34
CA SER A 230 -15.38 2.37 19.18
C SER A 230 -16.47 2.35 18.11
N VAL A 231 -16.49 1.28 17.33
CA VAL A 231 -17.48 1.02 16.27
C VAL A 231 -18.40 -0.10 16.76
N ASP A 232 -19.59 0.26 17.22
CA ASP A 232 -20.45 -0.63 17.98
C ASP A 232 -21.53 -1.34 17.11
N SER A 233 -21.64 -0.94 15.83
CA SER A 233 -22.60 -1.58 14.91
C SER A 233 -22.07 -1.66 13.47
N VAL A 234 -22.69 -2.53 12.68
CA VAL A 234 -22.40 -2.66 11.24
C VAL A 234 -22.78 -1.39 10.48
N GLU A 235 -23.87 -0.75 10.86
CA GLU A 235 -24.34 0.52 10.29
C GLU A 235 -23.28 1.63 10.50
N GLN A 236 -22.76 1.77 11.72
CA GLN A 236 -21.70 2.74 12.03
C GLN A 236 -20.43 2.44 11.23
N MET A 237 -20.05 1.16 11.09
CA MET A 237 -18.93 0.75 10.26
C MET A 237 -19.10 1.16 8.80
N GLN A 238 -20.29 0.94 8.24
CA GLN A 238 -20.60 1.34 6.87
C GLN A 238 -20.54 2.85 6.68
N GLU A 239 -21.06 3.62 7.66
CA GLU A 239 -20.97 5.08 7.66
C GLU A 239 -19.51 5.54 7.67
N ILE A 240 -18.65 4.96 8.50
CA ILE A 240 -17.22 5.27 8.55
C ILE A 240 -16.56 4.93 7.22
N LEU A 241 -16.78 3.73 6.67
CA LEU A 241 -16.22 3.32 5.38
C LEU A 241 -16.67 4.25 4.25
N GLN A 242 -17.94 4.64 4.23
CA GLN A 242 -18.46 5.53 3.19
C GLN A 242 -17.98 6.97 3.35
N ASN A 243 -18.02 7.51 4.56
CA ASN A 243 -17.73 8.92 4.82
C ASN A 243 -16.24 9.22 4.76
N HIS A 244 -15.40 8.37 5.33
CA HIS A 244 -13.98 8.59 5.49
C HIS A 244 -13.13 7.90 4.41
N PHE A 245 -13.49 6.69 3.99
CA PHE A 245 -12.72 5.93 2.99
C PHE A 245 -13.35 5.91 1.60
N LYS A 246 -14.57 6.47 1.45
CA LYS A 246 -15.37 6.49 0.21
C LYS A 246 -15.71 5.09 -0.31
N ILE A 247 -15.68 4.08 0.56
CA ILE A 247 -16.01 2.70 0.25
C ILE A 247 -17.50 2.45 0.53
N LYS A 248 -18.21 1.89 -0.47
CA LYS A 248 -19.59 1.43 -0.32
C LYS A 248 -19.57 -0.10 -0.31
N MET A 249 -19.97 -0.70 0.81
CA MET A 249 -20.18 -2.13 0.95
C MET A 249 -21.57 -2.40 1.52
N HIS A 250 -22.16 -3.55 1.22
CA HIS A 250 -23.47 -3.95 1.76
C HIS A 250 -23.31 -4.65 3.11
N ILE A 251 -24.33 -4.55 3.97
CA ILE A 251 -24.36 -5.16 5.32
C ILE A 251 -24.13 -6.67 5.27
N SER A 252 -24.66 -7.35 4.23
CA SER A 252 -24.49 -8.79 4.01
C SER A 252 -23.03 -9.25 3.84
N ASP A 253 -22.11 -8.30 3.57
CA ASP A 253 -20.71 -8.61 3.30
C ASP A 253 -19.88 -8.75 4.60
N TYR A 254 -20.52 -8.58 5.77
CA TYR A 254 -19.85 -8.62 7.08
C TYR A 254 -20.32 -9.75 8.02
N SER A 255 -21.21 -10.63 7.52
CA SER A 255 -21.76 -11.74 8.31
C SER A 255 -20.88 -12.98 8.30
#